data_d0c0a8286914284bce531cd46d92285d
#
_entry.id   d0c0a8286914284bce531cd46d92285d
#
_cell.length_a   1.000
_cell.length_b   1.000
_cell.length_c   1.000
_cell.angle_alpha   90.00
_cell.angle_beta   90.00
_cell.angle_gamma   90.00
#
_symmetry.space_group_name_H-M   'P 1'
#
loop_
_entity.id
_entity.type
_entity.pdbx_description
1 polymer ?
#
loop_
_entity_poly.entity_id
_entity_poly.type
_entity_poly.pdbx_seq_one_letter_code
_entity_poly.pdbx_strand_id
1 'polypeptide(L)'
;MKKVLLAAGILLVSFTSALSQTADEIVAKYVEAIGGKDKWKNFNSMRVEGQIEVQGISIPYTVNSVHNKGYRTDAEFQGMKIIEIVTPTAGWSMNGLQGQAALQPMPEEDLKTKVDQLELQDQLIDYASKGHTVEMLGKDEADGNEYFKLKVVSKGGNEKVHFIDTKTYLIYKTEATVKMNGQEMKQEVKFLDYQTLENGIKMAFKQDMGQMMNVTKKVTINPTIDESLFKGN
;
A
#
# COMPACT_ATOMS: atom_id res chain seq x y z
N MET A 1 75.51 -27.62 7.17
CA MET A 1 74.51 -27.37 6.14
C MET A 1 73.11 -27.56 6.75
N LYS A 2 72.45 -26.46 7.15
CA LYS A 2 71.11 -26.50 7.79
C LYS A 2 70.08 -26.17 6.71
N LYS A 3 69.22 -27.13 6.40
CA LYS A 3 68.07 -26.93 5.49
C LYS A 3 66.94 -26.30 6.27
N VAL A 4 66.53 -25.07 5.93
CA VAL A 4 65.36 -24.39 6.43
C VAL A 4 64.20 -24.74 5.47
N LEU A 5 63.21 -25.47 5.97
CA LEU A 5 61.94 -25.74 5.28
C LEU A 5 60.95 -24.59 5.60
N LEU A 6 60.66 -23.81 4.57
CA LEU A 6 59.66 -22.74 4.61
C LEU A 6 58.28 -23.38 4.31
N ALA A 7 57.44 -23.53 5.32
CA ALA A 7 56.06 -23.97 5.16
C ALA A 7 55.19 -22.74 4.82
N ALA A 8 54.80 -22.62 3.54
CA ALA A 8 53.84 -21.62 3.09
C ALA A 8 52.40 -22.09 3.47
N GLY A 9 51.85 -21.50 4.53
CA GLY A 9 50.45 -21.68 4.88
C GLY A 9 49.54 -20.91 3.92
N ILE A 10 48.80 -21.61 3.06
CA ILE A 10 47.77 -21.03 2.21
C ILE A 10 46.52 -20.81 3.09
N LEU A 11 46.25 -19.55 3.44
CA LEU A 11 45.00 -19.14 4.12
C LEU A 11 43.86 -19.13 3.08
N LEU A 12 43.08 -20.19 3.02
CA LEU A 12 41.81 -20.20 2.26
C LEU A 12 40.81 -19.27 2.96
N VAL A 13 40.70 -18.03 2.49
CA VAL A 13 39.60 -17.13 2.85
C VAL A 13 38.36 -17.59 2.09
N SER A 14 37.52 -18.38 2.78
CA SER A 14 36.19 -18.72 2.26
C SER A 14 35.32 -17.47 2.27
N PHE A 15 35.16 -16.81 1.12
CA PHE A 15 34.11 -15.83 0.90
C PHE A 15 32.76 -16.57 0.93
N THR A 16 32.11 -16.61 2.07
CA THR A 16 30.68 -16.90 2.11
C THR A 16 29.98 -15.66 1.53
N SER A 17 29.67 -15.71 0.23
CA SER A 17 28.69 -14.81 -0.36
C SER A 17 27.37 -15.05 0.40
N ALA A 18 27.05 -14.20 1.35
CA ALA A 18 25.69 -14.15 1.88
C ALA A 18 24.80 -13.83 0.67
N LEU A 19 24.08 -14.84 0.17
CA LEU A 19 23.09 -14.64 -0.89
C LEU A 19 22.05 -13.66 -0.33
N SER A 20 22.18 -12.39 -0.74
CA SER A 20 21.17 -11.38 -0.44
C SER A 20 19.87 -11.85 -1.10
N GLN A 21 18.77 -11.86 -0.34
CA GLN A 21 17.46 -12.17 -0.89
C GLN A 21 17.14 -11.21 -2.04
N THR A 22 16.64 -11.76 -3.12
CA THR A 22 16.21 -10.97 -4.29
C THR A 22 14.87 -10.28 -4.02
N ALA A 23 14.56 -9.24 -4.80
CA ALA A 23 13.25 -8.59 -4.74
C ALA A 23 12.11 -9.60 -4.95
N ASP A 24 12.26 -10.51 -5.92
CA ASP A 24 11.24 -11.54 -6.21
C ASP A 24 11.00 -12.50 -5.05
N GLU A 25 12.06 -12.95 -4.36
CA GLU A 25 11.94 -13.81 -3.18
C GLU A 25 11.21 -13.10 -2.03
N ILE A 26 11.48 -11.81 -1.82
CA ILE A 26 10.82 -11.01 -0.79
C ILE A 26 9.35 -10.81 -1.15
N VAL A 27 9.05 -10.47 -2.41
CA VAL A 27 7.67 -10.34 -2.90
C VAL A 27 6.91 -11.65 -2.77
N ALA A 28 7.51 -12.79 -3.15
CA ALA A 28 6.86 -14.10 -3.00
C ALA A 28 6.47 -14.39 -1.54
N LYS A 29 7.37 -14.13 -0.59
CA LYS A 29 7.09 -14.30 0.85
C LYS A 29 6.07 -13.31 1.38
N TYR A 30 6.09 -12.06 0.91
CA TYR A 30 5.05 -11.08 1.22
C TYR A 30 3.67 -11.57 0.75
N VAL A 31 3.57 -12.05 -0.50
CA VAL A 31 2.31 -12.57 -1.05
C VAL A 31 1.78 -13.75 -0.24
N GLU A 32 2.65 -14.65 0.22
CA GLU A 32 2.28 -15.73 1.15
C GLU A 32 1.78 -15.17 2.49
N ALA A 33 2.50 -14.19 3.06
CA ALA A 33 2.18 -13.60 4.35
C ALA A 33 0.82 -12.89 4.37
N ILE A 34 0.38 -12.30 3.25
CA ILE A 34 -0.93 -11.66 3.11
C ILE A 34 -2.06 -12.62 2.72
N GLY A 35 -1.79 -13.94 2.68
CA GLY A 35 -2.82 -14.97 2.48
C GLY A 35 -2.73 -15.73 1.16
N GLY A 36 -1.79 -15.40 0.29
CA GLY A 36 -1.52 -16.10 -0.97
C GLY A 36 -2.30 -15.57 -2.18
N LYS A 37 -1.67 -15.69 -3.33
CA LYS A 37 -2.12 -15.15 -4.62
C LYS A 37 -3.55 -15.56 -5.01
N ASP A 38 -3.92 -16.82 -4.79
CA ASP A 38 -5.21 -17.36 -5.27
C ASP A 38 -6.41 -16.72 -4.58
N LYS A 39 -6.26 -16.36 -3.29
CA LYS A 39 -7.32 -15.68 -2.55
C LYS A 39 -7.50 -14.25 -3.05
N TRP A 40 -6.41 -13.55 -3.32
CA TRP A 40 -6.43 -12.19 -3.83
C TRP A 40 -6.99 -12.10 -5.25
N LYS A 41 -6.73 -13.08 -6.13
CA LYS A 41 -7.31 -13.12 -7.48
C LYS A 41 -8.83 -13.19 -7.50
N ASN A 42 -9.44 -13.72 -6.45
CA ASN A 42 -10.89 -13.79 -6.29
C ASN A 42 -11.46 -12.56 -5.54
N PHE A 43 -10.64 -11.56 -5.24
CA PHE A 43 -11.03 -10.35 -4.52
C PHE A 43 -11.45 -9.26 -5.53
N ASN A 44 -12.74 -9.21 -5.87
CA ASN A 44 -13.26 -8.38 -6.96
C ASN A 44 -13.99 -7.14 -6.50
N SER A 45 -14.53 -7.14 -5.28
CA SER A 45 -15.16 -5.97 -4.69
C SER A 45 -14.94 -5.95 -3.18
N MET A 46 -15.03 -4.77 -2.59
CA MET A 46 -14.82 -4.56 -1.17
C MET A 46 -15.71 -3.43 -0.66
N ARG A 47 -16.29 -3.63 0.52
CA ARG A 47 -16.84 -2.55 1.34
C ARG A 47 -16.07 -2.48 2.64
N VAL A 48 -15.55 -1.30 2.96
CA VAL A 48 -14.89 -1.01 4.23
C VAL A 48 -15.75 -0.02 5.01
N GLU A 49 -15.96 -0.31 6.29
CA GLU A 49 -16.53 0.61 7.27
C GLU A 49 -15.44 0.90 8.31
N GLY A 50 -15.21 2.16 8.61
CA GLY A 50 -14.15 2.57 9.51
C GLY A 50 -14.32 3.98 10.05
N GLN A 51 -13.27 4.49 10.62
CA GLN A 51 -13.21 5.87 11.12
C GLN A 51 -11.83 6.48 10.86
N ILE A 52 -11.83 7.77 10.56
CA ILE A 52 -10.65 8.61 10.51
C ILE A 52 -10.52 9.25 11.89
N GLU A 53 -9.39 9.02 12.55
CA GLU A 53 -9.06 9.67 13.82
C GLU A 53 -8.07 10.79 13.56
N VAL A 54 -8.43 12.02 13.92
CA VAL A 54 -7.60 13.22 13.75
C VAL A 54 -7.83 14.15 14.93
N GLN A 55 -6.76 14.50 15.64
CA GLN A 55 -6.80 15.45 16.79
C GLN A 55 -7.90 15.14 17.83
N GLY A 56 -8.13 13.85 18.13
CA GLY A 56 -9.15 13.40 19.08
C GLY A 56 -10.58 13.39 18.52
N ILE A 57 -10.77 13.74 17.26
CA ILE A 57 -12.05 13.63 16.54
C ILE A 57 -12.08 12.31 15.78
N SER A 58 -13.23 11.64 15.77
CA SER A 58 -13.47 10.42 15.02
C SER A 58 -14.56 10.66 13.97
N ILE A 59 -14.19 10.50 12.70
CA ILE A 59 -15.06 10.72 11.55
C ILE A 59 -15.36 9.37 10.90
N PRO A 60 -16.59 8.86 10.97
CA PRO A 60 -16.95 7.60 10.34
C PRO A 60 -16.85 7.72 8.81
N TYR A 61 -16.39 6.65 8.17
CA TYR A 61 -16.36 6.55 6.71
C TYR A 61 -16.80 5.18 6.21
N THR A 62 -17.22 5.16 4.96
CA THR A 62 -17.46 3.94 4.18
C THR A 62 -16.72 4.05 2.86
N VAL A 63 -16.04 2.97 2.46
CA VAL A 63 -15.46 2.83 1.11
C VAL A 63 -16.16 1.69 0.39
N ASN A 64 -16.65 1.93 -0.82
CA ASN A 64 -17.12 0.91 -1.74
C ASN A 64 -16.15 0.85 -2.93
N SER A 65 -15.62 -0.33 -3.24
CA SER A 65 -14.64 -0.49 -4.31
C SER A 65 -14.95 -1.71 -5.17
N VAL A 66 -14.77 -1.57 -6.48
CA VAL A 66 -14.81 -2.67 -7.46
C VAL A 66 -13.51 -2.67 -8.23
N HIS A 67 -12.83 -3.82 -8.25
CA HIS A 67 -11.51 -3.99 -8.84
C HIS A 67 -11.44 -3.42 -10.25
N ASN A 68 -10.49 -2.50 -10.46
CA ASN A 68 -10.23 -1.80 -11.72
C ASN A 68 -11.43 -1.04 -12.34
N LYS A 69 -12.54 -0.85 -11.59
CA LYS A 69 -13.71 -0.12 -12.08
C LYS A 69 -13.93 1.20 -11.36
N GLY A 70 -13.81 1.21 -10.04
CA GLY A 70 -13.96 2.42 -9.26
C GLY A 70 -13.93 2.19 -7.78
N TYR A 71 -13.72 3.27 -7.05
CA TYR A 71 -14.03 3.33 -5.64
C TYR A 71 -14.77 4.64 -5.31
N ARG A 72 -15.52 4.57 -4.22
CA ARG A 72 -16.16 5.72 -3.60
C ARG A 72 -15.95 5.68 -2.09
N THR A 73 -15.44 6.77 -1.57
CA THR A 73 -15.36 7.04 -0.14
C THR A 73 -16.42 8.05 0.24
N ASP A 74 -17.19 7.75 1.27
CA ASP A 74 -18.17 8.65 1.89
C ASP A 74 -17.80 8.78 3.36
N ALA A 75 -17.64 10.02 3.84
CA ALA A 75 -17.49 10.38 5.24
C ALA A 75 -18.39 11.58 5.56
N GLU A 76 -18.79 11.71 6.80
CA GLU A 76 -19.61 12.85 7.25
C GLU A 76 -19.19 13.28 8.65
N PHE A 77 -19.00 14.58 8.84
CA PHE A 77 -18.73 15.17 10.13
C PHE A 77 -19.59 16.42 10.33
N GLN A 78 -20.41 16.40 11.37
CA GLN A 78 -21.33 17.50 11.73
C GLN A 78 -22.23 17.94 10.56
N GLY A 79 -22.75 16.99 9.76
CA GLY A 79 -23.57 17.26 8.59
C GLY A 79 -22.81 17.67 7.34
N MET A 80 -21.49 17.87 7.43
CA MET A 80 -20.63 18.19 6.30
C MET A 80 -20.08 16.91 5.67
N LYS A 81 -20.40 16.69 4.39
CA LYS A 81 -20.00 15.50 3.65
C LYS A 81 -18.61 15.65 3.06
N ILE A 82 -17.86 14.57 3.09
CA ILE A 82 -16.58 14.40 2.41
C ILE A 82 -16.73 13.20 1.49
N ILE A 83 -16.65 13.41 0.19
CA ILE A 83 -16.83 12.35 -0.80
C ILE A 83 -15.64 12.35 -1.74
N GLU A 84 -15.14 11.17 -2.04
CA GLU A 84 -14.16 10.96 -3.09
C GLU A 84 -14.61 9.81 -3.98
N ILE A 85 -14.61 10.02 -5.29
CA ILE A 85 -14.96 9.03 -6.31
C ILE A 85 -13.81 8.97 -7.31
N VAL A 86 -13.31 7.77 -7.60
CA VAL A 86 -12.28 7.55 -8.62
C VAL A 86 -12.68 6.40 -9.52
N THR A 87 -12.52 6.62 -10.82
CA THR A 87 -12.62 5.61 -11.87
C THR A 87 -11.33 5.59 -12.68
N PRO A 88 -11.12 4.67 -13.62
CA PRO A 88 -9.91 4.65 -14.44
C PRO A 88 -9.65 5.91 -15.27
N THR A 89 -10.68 6.68 -15.55
CA THR A 89 -10.61 7.82 -16.48
C THR A 89 -11.09 9.14 -15.90
N ALA A 90 -11.70 9.14 -14.71
CA ALA A 90 -12.23 10.35 -14.09
C ALA A 90 -12.27 10.22 -12.57
N GLY A 91 -12.20 11.35 -11.89
CA GLY A 91 -12.37 11.43 -10.45
C GLY A 91 -13.18 12.66 -10.06
N TRP A 92 -13.82 12.60 -8.91
CA TRP A 92 -14.58 13.69 -8.31
C TRP A 92 -14.34 13.72 -6.82
N SER A 93 -14.36 14.91 -6.25
CA SER A 93 -14.29 15.09 -4.80
C SER A 93 -15.24 16.19 -4.33
N MET A 94 -15.68 16.05 -3.08
CA MET A 94 -16.40 17.08 -2.35
C MET A 94 -15.86 17.10 -0.92
N ASN A 95 -15.48 18.27 -0.43
CA ASN A 95 -15.07 18.46 0.95
C ASN A 95 -15.91 19.58 1.60
N GLY A 96 -16.98 19.19 2.27
CA GLY A 96 -17.88 20.10 2.99
C GLY A 96 -17.18 20.89 4.09
N LEU A 97 -16.10 20.35 4.70
CA LEU A 97 -15.29 21.07 5.70
C LEU A 97 -14.54 22.28 5.09
N GLN A 98 -14.33 22.26 3.76
CA GLN A 98 -13.74 23.37 2.99
C GLN A 98 -14.80 24.21 2.28
N GLY A 99 -16.09 24.04 2.62
CA GLY A 99 -17.20 24.82 2.06
C GLY A 99 -17.68 24.33 0.69
N GLN A 100 -17.25 23.18 0.20
CA GLN A 100 -17.76 22.63 -1.05
C GLN A 100 -19.15 22.01 -0.82
N ALA A 101 -20.13 22.44 -1.64
CA ALA A 101 -21.52 21.97 -1.55
C ALA A 101 -21.87 20.91 -2.63
N ALA A 102 -20.98 20.64 -3.58
CA ALA A 102 -21.19 19.69 -4.67
C ALA A 102 -19.88 19.02 -5.07
N LEU A 103 -20.01 17.86 -5.72
CA LEU A 103 -18.87 17.16 -6.34
C LEU A 103 -18.20 18.08 -7.38
N GLN A 104 -16.89 18.15 -7.31
CA GLN A 104 -16.04 18.84 -8.26
C GLN A 104 -15.18 17.83 -9.01
N PRO A 105 -14.96 18.00 -10.31
CA PRO A 105 -14.02 17.15 -11.05
C PRO A 105 -12.62 17.23 -10.43
N MET A 106 -11.98 16.08 -10.32
CA MET A 106 -10.61 15.97 -9.84
C MET A 106 -9.63 16.37 -10.95
N PRO A 107 -8.59 17.17 -10.66
CA PRO A 107 -7.51 17.43 -11.61
C PRO A 107 -6.85 16.14 -12.10
N GLU A 108 -6.38 16.13 -13.35
CA GLU A 108 -5.77 14.94 -13.96
C GLU A 108 -4.53 14.46 -13.20
N GLU A 109 -3.72 15.38 -12.67
CA GLU A 109 -2.54 15.03 -11.86
C GLU A 109 -2.93 14.30 -10.57
N ASP A 110 -4.00 14.74 -9.89
CA ASP A 110 -4.49 14.09 -8.68
C ASP A 110 -5.07 12.71 -9.01
N LEU A 111 -5.83 12.61 -10.10
CA LEU A 111 -6.36 11.34 -10.57
C LEU A 111 -5.25 10.31 -10.83
N LYS A 112 -4.16 10.70 -11.50
CA LYS A 112 -3.01 9.84 -11.78
C LYS A 112 -2.42 9.20 -10.52
N THR A 113 -2.42 9.90 -9.39
CA THR A 113 -1.91 9.37 -8.12
C THR A 113 -2.87 8.38 -7.45
N LYS A 114 -4.16 8.44 -7.81
CA LYS A 114 -5.23 7.66 -7.17
C LYS A 114 -5.66 6.42 -7.94
N VAL A 115 -5.43 6.36 -9.25
CA VAL A 115 -5.85 5.22 -10.08
C VAL A 115 -5.22 3.89 -9.64
N ASP A 116 -4.04 3.92 -9.05
CA ASP A 116 -3.39 2.71 -8.50
C ASP A 116 -4.21 2.06 -7.37
N GLN A 117 -5.08 2.83 -6.69
CA GLN A 117 -5.94 2.32 -5.61
C GLN A 117 -7.12 1.50 -6.15
N LEU A 118 -7.39 1.55 -7.46
CA LEU A 118 -8.41 0.73 -8.10
C LEU A 118 -8.02 -0.74 -8.16
N GLU A 119 -6.75 -1.04 -7.99
CA GLU A 119 -6.26 -2.41 -7.94
C GLU A 119 -6.44 -3.01 -6.55
N LEU A 120 -7.56 -3.72 -6.33
CA LEU A 120 -7.84 -4.38 -5.05
C LEU A 120 -6.99 -5.63 -4.82
N GLN A 121 -6.42 -6.22 -5.90
CA GLN A 121 -5.72 -7.51 -5.86
C GLN A 121 -4.24 -7.41 -5.50
N ASP A 122 -3.86 -6.35 -4.78
CA ASP A 122 -2.50 -6.01 -4.37
C ASP A 122 -1.51 -5.84 -5.55
N GLN A 123 -0.79 -4.73 -5.55
CA GLN A 123 0.12 -4.35 -6.66
C GLN A 123 1.34 -5.28 -6.79
N LEU A 124 1.78 -5.91 -5.72
CA LEU A 124 2.93 -6.81 -5.72
C LEU A 124 2.60 -8.22 -6.25
N ILE A 125 1.32 -8.61 -6.28
CA ILE A 125 0.90 -9.88 -6.85
C ILE A 125 1.00 -9.80 -8.38
N ASP A 126 1.80 -10.67 -8.98
CA ASP A 126 2.04 -10.69 -10.43
C ASP A 126 2.50 -9.33 -11.00
N TYR A 127 3.22 -8.55 -10.21
CA TYR A 127 3.57 -7.16 -10.46
C TYR A 127 4.15 -6.94 -11.87
N ALA A 128 5.05 -7.80 -12.34
CA ALA A 128 5.66 -7.68 -13.65
C ALA A 128 4.65 -7.83 -14.80
N SER A 129 3.69 -8.76 -14.68
CA SER A 129 2.62 -8.96 -15.67
C SER A 129 1.62 -7.80 -15.71
N LYS A 130 1.50 -7.05 -14.61
CA LYS A 130 0.68 -5.84 -14.51
C LYS A 130 1.40 -4.59 -15.03
N GLY A 131 2.68 -4.72 -15.39
CA GLY A 131 3.52 -3.64 -15.88
C GLY A 131 4.15 -2.79 -14.78
N HIS A 132 4.18 -3.28 -13.53
CA HIS A 132 4.92 -2.67 -12.44
C HIS A 132 6.37 -3.17 -12.42
N THR A 133 7.26 -2.40 -11.80
CA THR A 133 8.63 -2.83 -11.54
C THR A 133 8.91 -2.80 -10.04
N VAL A 134 9.75 -3.72 -9.59
CA VAL A 134 10.18 -3.82 -8.19
C VAL A 134 11.71 -3.91 -8.15
N GLU A 135 12.32 -3.09 -7.29
CA GLU A 135 13.76 -3.03 -7.08
C GLU A 135 14.08 -3.15 -5.59
N MET A 136 15.05 -3.98 -5.24
CA MET A 136 15.57 -4.08 -3.88
C MET A 136 16.56 -2.95 -3.62
N LEU A 137 16.25 -2.05 -2.68
CA LEU A 137 17.13 -0.95 -2.28
C LEU A 137 18.07 -1.30 -1.12
N GLY A 138 17.96 -2.52 -0.57
CA GLY A 138 18.73 -2.94 0.60
C GLY A 138 17.84 -3.12 1.82
N LYS A 139 18.46 -3.06 3.00
CA LYS A 139 17.77 -3.15 4.29
C LYS A 139 17.87 -1.82 5.04
N ASP A 140 16.97 -1.64 6.00
CA ASP A 140 16.94 -0.50 6.90
C ASP A 140 16.50 -0.96 8.30
N GLU A 141 16.84 -0.20 9.31
CA GLU A 141 16.42 -0.44 10.69
C GLU A 141 15.57 0.73 11.19
N ALA A 142 14.42 0.41 11.75
CA ALA A 142 13.55 1.38 12.40
C ALA A 142 12.87 0.72 13.61
N ASP A 143 12.71 1.48 14.69
CA ASP A 143 12.02 1.04 15.91
C ASP A 143 12.53 -0.33 16.45
N GLY A 144 13.85 -0.63 16.27
CA GLY A 144 14.49 -1.87 16.72
C GLY A 144 14.19 -3.11 15.86
N ASN A 145 13.60 -2.94 14.70
CA ASN A 145 13.33 -3.99 13.73
C ASN A 145 14.03 -3.72 12.39
N GLU A 146 14.36 -4.81 11.67
CA GLU A 146 14.98 -4.76 10.36
C GLU A 146 13.93 -4.92 9.26
N TYR A 147 14.05 -4.14 8.18
CA TYR A 147 13.12 -4.12 7.06
C TYR A 147 13.85 -4.23 5.73
N PHE A 148 13.29 -5.00 4.79
CA PHE A 148 13.64 -4.92 3.39
C PHE A 148 13.01 -3.67 2.78
N LYS A 149 13.78 -2.90 2.01
CA LYS A 149 13.28 -1.74 1.26
C LYS A 149 13.06 -2.14 -0.18
N LEU A 150 11.81 -2.16 -0.62
CA LEU A 150 11.44 -2.40 -2.01
C LEU A 150 10.88 -1.12 -2.63
N LYS A 151 11.55 -0.64 -3.67
CA LYS A 151 11.02 0.41 -4.54
C LYS A 151 10.07 -0.23 -5.54
N VAL A 152 8.86 0.29 -5.62
CA VAL A 152 7.83 -0.15 -6.56
C VAL A 152 7.47 1.03 -7.43
N VAL A 153 7.53 0.85 -8.76
CA VAL A 153 7.02 1.81 -9.73
C VAL A 153 5.82 1.18 -10.41
N SER A 154 4.66 1.81 -10.27
CA SER A 154 3.44 1.32 -10.90
C SER A 154 3.49 1.54 -12.41
N LYS A 155 2.61 0.85 -13.17
CA LYS A 155 2.42 1.06 -14.61
C LYS A 155 2.13 2.53 -14.95
N GLY A 156 1.47 3.27 -14.03
CA GLY A 156 1.19 4.69 -14.17
C GLY A 156 2.37 5.62 -13.88
N GLY A 157 3.52 5.07 -13.43
CA GLY A 157 4.73 5.83 -13.09
C GLY A 157 4.76 6.32 -11.63
N ASN A 158 3.79 5.97 -10.80
CA ASN A 158 3.82 6.33 -9.38
C ASN A 158 4.87 5.48 -8.66
N GLU A 159 5.74 6.14 -7.90
CA GLU A 159 6.83 5.52 -7.17
C GLU A 159 6.52 5.45 -5.67
N LYS A 160 6.79 4.28 -5.07
CA LYS A 160 6.65 4.02 -3.63
C LYS A 160 7.83 3.21 -3.13
N VAL A 161 8.21 3.39 -1.88
CA VAL A 161 9.16 2.52 -1.19
C VAL A 161 8.44 1.81 -0.05
N HIS A 162 8.32 0.49 -0.14
CA HIS A 162 7.78 -0.37 0.90
C HIS A 162 8.88 -0.84 1.83
N PHE A 163 8.62 -0.76 3.13
CA PHE A 163 9.45 -1.34 4.18
C PHE A 163 8.76 -2.62 4.67
N ILE A 164 9.31 -3.76 4.29
CA ILE A 164 8.77 -5.08 4.57
C ILE A 164 9.55 -5.67 5.76
N ASP A 165 8.85 -6.00 6.82
CA ASP A 165 9.44 -6.60 8.02
C ASP A 165 10.12 -7.93 7.71
N THR A 166 11.39 -8.09 8.11
CA THR A 166 12.21 -9.25 7.74
C THR A 166 11.77 -10.56 8.38
N LYS A 167 10.92 -10.52 9.41
CA LYS A 167 10.42 -11.69 10.15
C LYS A 167 9.03 -12.11 9.68
N THR A 168 8.12 -11.14 9.52
CA THR A 168 6.72 -11.38 9.19
C THR A 168 6.43 -11.29 7.71
N TYR A 169 7.31 -10.64 6.93
CA TYR A 169 7.14 -10.28 5.53
C TYR A 169 5.91 -9.40 5.26
N LEU A 170 5.37 -8.72 6.26
CA LEU A 170 4.30 -7.74 6.09
C LEU A 170 4.89 -6.34 5.86
N ILE A 171 4.19 -5.51 5.09
CA ILE A 171 4.57 -4.11 4.92
C ILE A 171 4.34 -3.39 6.26
N TYR A 172 5.40 -2.84 6.85
CA TYR A 172 5.31 -1.99 8.03
C TYR A 172 4.96 -0.57 7.65
N LYS A 173 5.65 -0.02 6.65
CA LYS A 173 5.38 1.34 6.15
C LYS A 173 5.61 1.46 4.66
N THR A 174 5.00 2.49 4.10
CA THR A 174 5.22 2.92 2.72
C THR A 174 5.58 4.40 2.71
N GLU A 175 6.63 4.75 2.00
CA GLU A 175 6.99 6.13 1.68
C GLU A 175 6.68 6.40 0.21
N ALA A 176 6.09 7.55 -0.08
CA ALA A 176 5.83 8.01 -1.44
C ALA A 176 6.07 9.52 -1.52
N THR A 177 6.42 10.01 -2.71
CA THR A 177 6.36 11.44 -3.01
C THR A 177 5.05 11.70 -3.72
N VAL A 178 4.23 12.55 -3.13
CA VAL A 178 2.94 12.96 -3.68
C VAL A 178 2.97 14.45 -4.02
N LYS A 179 2.26 14.86 -5.07
CA LYS A 179 2.07 16.28 -5.38
C LYS A 179 0.77 16.73 -4.76
N MET A 180 0.82 17.77 -3.93
CA MET A 180 -0.35 18.44 -3.38
C MET A 180 -0.22 19.94 -3.69
N ASN A 181 -1.23 20.49 -4.37
CA ASN A 181 -1.23 21.91 -4.78
C ASN A 181 0.04 22.33 -5.54
N GLY A 182 0.57 21.45 -6.41
CA GLY A 182 1.78 21.69 -7.19
C GLY A 182 3.10 21.54 -6.43
N GLN A 183 3.07 21.20 -5.14
CA GLN A 183 4.28 20.96 -4.33
C GLN A 183 4.48 19.46 -4.09
N GLU A 184 5.74 19.03 -4.22
CA GLU A 184 6.12 17.65 -3.85
C GLU A 184 6.24 17.53 -2.32
N MET A 185 5.52 16.56 -1.77
CA MET A 185 5.54 16.25 -0.35
C MET A 185 5.86 14.76 -0.16
N LYS A 186 6.72 14.46 0.81
CA LYS A 186 6.91 13.07 1.25
C LYS A 186 5.74 12.69 2.14
N GLN A 187 5.09 11.58 1.79
CA GLN A 187 4.05 10.95 2.59
C GLN A 187 4.58 9.63 3.12
N GLU A 188 4.39 9.39 4.40
CA GLU A 188 4.63 8.11 5.05
C GLU A 188 3.31 7.57 5.57
N VAL A 189 3.05 6.29 5.36
CA VAL A 189 1.91 5.57 5.91
C VAL A 189 2.43 4.31 6.59
N LYS A 190 2.18 4.16 7.89
CA LYS A 190 2.46 2.92 8.64
C LYS A 190 1.22 2.02 8.64
N PHE A 191 1.45 0.73 8.42
CA PHE A 191 0.41 -0.30 8.38
C PHE A 191 0.49 -1.15 9.65
N LEU A 192 -0.55 -1.07 10.46
CA LEU A 192 -0.60 -1.66 11.79
C LEU A 192 -1.83 -2.56 11.93
N ASP A 193 -1.86 -3.38 12.99
CA ASP A 193 -2.99 -4.23 13.34
C ASP A 193 -3.45 -5.12 12.15
N TYR A 194 -2.53 -5.94 11.65
CA TYR A 194 -2.84 -6.89 10.59
C TYR A 194 -3.79 -7.98 11.08
N GLN A 195 -4.95 -8.09 10.45
CA GLN A 195 -5.99 -9.08 10.75
C GLN A 195 -6.24 -9.98 9.55
N THR A 196 -6.59 -11.24 9.83
CA THR A 196 -6.97 -12.20 8.79
C THR A 196 -8.48 -12.18 8.61
N LEU A 197 -8.92 -11.91 7.39
CA LEU A 197 -10.33 -11.92 6.99
C LEU A 197 -10.86 -13.35 6.84
N GLU A 198 -12.18 -13.53 6.75
CA GLU A 198 -12.84 -14.83 6.65
C GLU A 198 -12.36 -15.67 5.45
N ASN A 199 -12.01 -15.02 4.33
CA ASN A 199 -11.44 -15.69 3.15
C ASN A 199 -9.95 -16.01 3.29
N GLY A 200 -9.32 -15.67 4.43
CA GLY A 200 -7.91 -15.88 4.73
C GLY A 200 -6.95 -14.87 4.11
N ILE A 201 -7.44 -13.78 3.53
CA ILE A 201 -6.62 -12.60 3.18
C ILE A 201 -6.25 -11.88 4.47
N LYS A 202 -5.01 -11.38 4.55
CA LYS A 202 -4.56 -10.57 5.68
C LYS A 202 -4.37 -9.13 5.24
N MET A 203 -4.97 -8.19 5.98
CA MET A 203 -4.93 -6.74 5.72
C MET A 203 -4.63 -5.96 6.99
N ALA A 204 -3.99 -4.79 6.85
CA ALA A 204 -3.81 -3.85 7.95
C ALA A 204 -5.15 -3.16 8.29
N PHE A 205 -5.52 -3.17 9.55
CA PHE A 205 -6.74 -2.52 10.05
C PHE A 205 -6.49 -1.11 10.58
N LYS A 206 -5.22 -0.71 10.69
CA LYS A 206 -4.84 0.68 11.01
C LYS A 206 -3.81 1.18 10.02
N GLN A 207 -4.00 2.42 9.56
CA GLN A 207 -3.06 3.14 8.71
C GLN A 207 -2.76 4.47 9.39
N ASP A 208 -1.54 4.60 9.90
CA ASP A 208 -1.07 5.80 10.58
C ASP A 208 -0.33 6.69 9.56
N MET A 209 -0.84 7.91 9.39
CA MET A 209 -0.29 8.95 8.52
C MET A 209 0.27 10.13 9.34
N GLY A 210 0.64 9.89 10.59
CA GLY A 210 1.19 10.86 11.52
C GLY A 210 0.10 11.67 12.24
N GLN A 211 -0.49 12.64 11.56
CA GLN A 211 -1.55 13.48 12.18
C GLN A 211 -2.94 12.85 12.09
N MET A 212 -3.10 11.83 11.29
CA MET A 212 -4.36 11.18 11.01
C MET A 212 -4.15 9.65 11.00
N MET A 213 -5.10 8.93 11.57
CA MET A 213 -5.13 7.48 11.55
C MET A 213 -6.45 6.99 10.95
N ASN A 214 -6.34 6.16 9.92
CA ASN A 214 -7.50 5.38 9.45
C ASN A 214 -7.60 4.09 10.26
N VAL A 215 -8.77 3.87 10.86
CA VAL A 215 -9.08 2.66 11.63
C VAL A 215 -10.23 1.92 10.95
N THR A 216 -9.91 0.78 10.34
CA THR A 216 -10.89 -0.13 9.77
C THR A 216 -11.66 -0.84 10.89
N LYS A 217 -12.98 -0.88 10.81
CA LYS A 217 -13.84 -1.61 11.75
C LYS A 217 -14.39 -2.89 11.15
N LYS A 218 -14.72 -2.85 9.85
CA LYS A 218 -15.29 -3.98 9.14
C LYS A 218 -14.88 -3.97 7.67
N VAL A 219 -14.59 -5.15 7.16
CA VAL A 219 -14.37 -5.41 5.74
C VAL A 219 -15.37 -6.45 5.28
N THR A 220 -16.14 -6.14 4.24
CA THR A 220 -17.01 -7.08 3.54
C THR A 220 -16.40 -7.40 2.20
N ILE A 221 -16.16 -8.69 1.93
CA ILE A 221 -15.49 -9.18 0.73
C ILE A 221 -16.53 -9.56 -0.31
N ASN A 222 -16.27 -9.16 -1.55
CA ASN A 222 -17.10 -9.44 -2.72
C ASN A 222 -18.60 -9.09 -2.54
N PRO A 223 -18.95 -7.95 -1.89
CA PRO A 223 -20.35 -7.51 -1.87
C PRO A 223 -20.79 -7.13 -3.28
N THR A 224 -22.10 -7.24 -3.55
CA THR A 224 -22.68 -6.60 -4.73
C THR A 224 -22.66 -5.09 -4.54
N ILE A 225 -21.98 -4.37 -5.41
CA ILE A 225 -21.87 -2.92 -5.39
C ILE A 225 -22.52 -2.37 -6.66
N ASP A 226 -23.43 -1.41 -6.50
CA ASP A 226 -24.00 -0.68 -7.62
C ASP A 226 -22.94 0.28 -8.20
N GLU A 227 -22.50 0.01 -9.43
CA GLU A 227 -21.48 0.82 -10.12
C GLU A 227 -21.96 2.26 -10.42
N SER A 228 -23.28 2.55 -10.26
CA SER A 228 -23.76 3.93 -10.33
C SER A 228 -23.20 4.83 -9.23
N LEU A 229 -22.72 4.26 -8.13
CA LEU A 229 -22.02 4.97 -7.06
C LEU A 229 -20.73 5.66 -7.53
N PHE A 230 -20.14 5.20 -8.64
CA PHE A 230 -18.89 5.76 -9.20
C PHE A 230 -19.12 6.88 -10.19
N LYS A 231 -20.35 7.40 -10.30
CA LYS A 231 -20.68 8.53 -11.15
C LYS A 231 -20.55 9.85 -10.39
N GLY A 232 -20.04 10.86 -11.05
CA GLY A 232 -19.85 12.22 -10.49
C GLY A 232 -21.07 13.13 -10.57
N ASN A 233 -22.29 12.59 -10.65
CA ASN A 233 -23.56 13.32 -10.74
C ASN A 233 -24.44 13.07 -9.54
#